data_519aefb8730e4f4787ab87110f6c6c11
#
_entry.id   519aefb8730e4f4787ab87110f6c6c11
#
_cell.length_a   1.000
_cell.length_b   1.000
_cell.length_c   1.000
_cell.angle_alpha   90.00
_cell.angle_beta   90.00
_cell.angle_gamma   90.00
#
_symmetry.space_group_name_H-M   'P 1'
#
loop_
_entity.id
_entity.type
_entity.pdbx_description
1 polymer ?
#
loop_
_entity_poly.entity_id
_entity_poly.type
_entity_poly.pdbx_seq_one_letter_code
_entity_poly.pdbx_strand_id
1 'polypeptide(L)'
;MTAPWSFYGRREELGSLLEIMRRRRWFFGAIRGRRRIGKTALIQQALMIVSEDEPAGPRVLLVRIPDSGPADFAAVFRSALGEAGLAANTESAHPIRDLPAIAAAVGSLCSRGTIVVLDEFQICHRGPLSGFPSLLQEQVDRLQDRDAVGGLIVLGSVQTEMEALLHDRRAPLFGRTTFELTLGPWDLPTIFEVCRAHRANDPARCLTLSTLFGGVPKYWRHFAETDGLDAVPDWESWAQQVCERLFLRSGSPLREEGEGLLARELRRNYLAILRTLAERPGCTHAELRDALPELSLGPYLNAVTRDLRLVERKLPIFAGERQRRARYMISDQFLSAWLRVMQPACQAARVLPAPQVAHRALAALRTLEGHAFERMVGEATEAASRAGASDFPITDRVAGYWNRPRSQAGSVEIDFIAWNEQERRVRFGSCKRDPERHDGAALHGFRDHVDRFLATGVGRRFTGWQHQFALFAPRFPKPLRDRLEVDGWICRDLADYQRVLSDELTGQPGALPASPKLNGAE
;
A
#
# COMPACT_ATOMS: atom_id res chain seq x y z
N MET A 1 -18.84 -19.39 10.60
CA MET A 1 -18.30 -19.44 9.22
C MET A 1 -17.83 -18.05 8.86
N THR A 2 -16.58 -17.88 8.41
CA THR A 2 -16.06 -16.63 7.87
C THR A 2 -16.82 -16.28 6.58
N ALA A 3 -17.07 -14.99 6.32
CA ALA A 3 -17.66 -14.57 5.06
C ALA A 3 -16.76 -15.01 3.87
N PRO A 4 -17.36 -15.40 2.72
CA PRO A 4 -16.56 -15.70 1.54
C PRO A 4 -15.75 -14.45 1.14
N TRP A 5 -14.56 -14.67 0.58
CA TRP A 5 -13.73 -13.57 0.10
C TRP A 5 -14.41 -12.86 -1.07
N SER A 6 -14.51 -11.54 -0.98
CA SER A 6 -15.11 -10.68 -2.00
C SER A 6 -14.09 -9.68 -2.56
N PHE A 7 -14.50 -8.87 -3.52
CA PHE A 7 -13.69 -7.75 -4.01
C PHE A 7 -13.88 -6.55 -3.07
N TYR A 8 -12.77 -6.01 -2.56
CA TYR A 8 -12.77 -4.90 -1.60
C TYR A 8 -12.07 -3.68 -2.16
N GLY A 9 -12.58 -2.49 -1.80
CA GLY A 9 -12.01 -1.21 -2.16
C GLY A 9 -11.96 -0.94 -3.66
N ARG A 10 -10.98 -0.15 -4.11
CA ARG A 10 -10.72 0.14 -5.53
C ARG A 10 -11.89 0.79 -6.27
N ARG A 11 -12.74 1.53 -5.58
CA ARG A 11 -13.97 2.10 -6.16
C ARG A 11 -13.67 3.08 -7.28
N GLU A 12 -12.68 3.95 -7.08
CA GLU A 12 -12.27 4.95 -8.07
C GLU A 12 -11.63 4.28 -9.30
N GLU A 13 -10.69 3.35 -9.06
CA GLU A 13 -10.02 2.64 -10.15
C GLU A 13 -11.00 1.76 -10.94
N LEU A 14 -11.91 1.08 -10.24
CA LEU A 14 -12.96 0.27 -10.87
C LEU A 14 -13.94 1.16 -11.67
N GLY A 15 -14.37 2.27 -11.09
CA GLY A 15 -15.24 3.25 -11.76
C GLY A 15 -14.61 3.79 -13.03
N SER A 16 -13.35 4.22 -12.97
CA SER A 16 -12.59 4.71 -14.12
C SER A 16 -12.43 3.65 -15.21
N LEU A 17 -12.17 2.40 -14.82
CA LEU A 17 -12.04 1.28 -15.76
C LEU A 17 -13.38 0.97 -16.44
N LEU A 18 -14.48 0.89 -15.68
CA LEU A 18 -15.82 0.67 -16.20
C LEU A 18 -16.25 1.75 -17.18
N GLU A 19 -15.96 3.02 -16.85
CA GLU A 19 -16.26 4.15 -17.74
C GLU A 19 -15.60 3.97 -19.11
N ILE A 20 -14.31 3.62 -19.14
CA ILE A 20 -13.57 3.41 -20.39
C ILE A 20 -14.09 2.21 -21.17
N MET A 21 -14.37 1.09 -20.50
CA MET A 21 -14.87 -0.12 -21.15
C MET A 21 -16.26 0.08 -21.77
N ARG A 22 -17.11 0.95 -21.19
CA ARG A 22 -18.46 1.27 -21.68
C ARG A 22 -18.49 2.28 -22.80
N ARG A 23 -17.40 3.05 -23.03
CA ARG A 23 -17.36 4.10 -24.07
C ARG A 23 -17.49 3.58 -25.50
N ARG A 24 -17.30 2.27 -25.75
CA ARG A 24 -17.33 1.64 -27.09
C ARG A 24 -16.48 2.40 -28.12
N ARG A 25 -15.31 2.85 -27.71
CA ARG A 25 -14.30 3.50 -28.54
C ARG A 25 -12.96 2.83 -28.26
N TRP A 26 -12.09 2.86 -29.24
CA TRP A 26 -10.72 2.37 -29.05
C TRP A 26 -10.04 3.00 -27.86
N PHE A 27 -9.36 2.17 -27.09
CA PHE A 27 -8.48 2.63 -26.02
C PHE A 27 -7.29 1.69 -25.85
N PHE A 28 -6.15 2.27 -25.45
CA PHE A 28 -4.99 1.54 -25.02
C PHE A 28 -4.70 1.88 -23.54
N GLY A 29 -4.99 0.95 -22.65
CA GLY A 29 -4.87 1.10 -21.22
C GLY A 29 -3.63 0.42 -20.65
N ALA A 30 -3.03 1.00 -19.60
CA ALA A 30 -1.98 0.40 -18.83
C ALA A 30 -2.34 0.38 -17.34
N ILE A 31 -2.25 -0.80 -16.70
CA ILE A 31 -2.46 -0.93 -15.26
C ILE A 31 -1.18 -1.44 -14.62
N ARG A 32 -0.58 -0.59 -13.79
CA ARG A 32 0.69 -0.86 -13.11
C ARG A 32 0.47 -1.04 -11.60
N GLY A 33 1.36 -1.75 -10.97
CA GLY A 33 1.36 -1.93 -9.52
C GLY A 33 2.12 -3.18 -9.13
N ARG A 34 2.61 -3.22 -7.91
CA ARG A 34 3.40 -4.37 -7.43
C ARG A 34 2.67 -5.70 -7.61
N ARG A 35 3.43 -6.77 -7.56
CA ARG A 35 2.86 -8.13 -7.57
C ARG A 35 1.86 -8.30 -6.41
N ARG A 36 0.76 -9.01 -6.65
CA ARG A 36 -0.28 -9.34 -5.64
C ARG A 36 -1.14 -8.17 -5.16
N ILE A 37 -1.04 -7.01 -5.80
CA ILE A 37 -1.82 -5.82 -5.46
C ILE A 37 -3.27 -5.86 -5.99
N GLY A 38 -3.63 -6.89 -6.77
CA GLY A 38 -4.99 -7.08 -7.28
C GLY A 38 -5.26 -6.57 -8.68
N LYS A 39 -4.24 -6.37 -9.55
CA LYS A 39 -4.44 -5.91 -10.95
C LYS A 39 -5.41 -6.81 -11.72
N THR A 40 -5.13 -8.11 -11.75
CA THR A 40 -5.96 -9.09 -12.45
C THR A 40 -7.36 -9.21 -11.83
N ALA A 41 -7.46 -9.11 -10.49
CA ALA A 41 -8.75 -9.10 -9.79
C ALA A 41 -9.60 -7.87 -10.14
N LEU A 42 -8.99 -6.68 -10.31
CA LEU A 42 -9.68 -5.47 -10.76
C LEU A 42 -10.28 -5.66 -12.17
N ILE A 43 -9.51 -6.22 -13.09
CA ILE A 43 -10.00 -6.56 -14.44
C ILE A 43 -11.16 -7.54 -14.36
N GLN A 44 -11.01 -8.64 -13.62
CA GLN A 44 -12.05 -9.66 -13.48
C GLN A 44 -13.34 -9.07 -12.88
N GLN A 45 -13.23 -8.20 -11.87
CA GLN A 45 -14.38 -7.52 -11.28
C GLN A 45 -15.06 -6.58 -12.28
N ALA A 46 -14.29 -5.81 -13.05
CA ALA A 46 -14.85 -4.93 -14.08
C ALA A 46 -15.58 -5.72 -15.17
N LEU A 47 -15.00 -6.87 -15.58
CA LEU A 47 -15.60 -7.75 -16.58
C LEU A 47 -16.92 -8.36 -16.10
N MET A 48 -16.97 -8.81 -14.85
CA MET A 48 -18.17 -9.36 -14.24
C MET A 48 -19.30 -8.33 -14.28
N ILE A 49 -19.03 -7.08 -13.86
CA ILE A 49 -20.02 -6.00 -13.85
C ILE A 49 -20.48 -5.66 -15.27
N VAL A 50 -19.55 -5.53 -16.23
CA VAL A 50 -19.92 -5.21 -17.62
C VAL A 50 -20.76 -6.33 -18.26
N SER A 51 -20.46 -7.60 -17.94
CA SER A 51 -21.23 -8.75 -18.45
C SER A 51 -22.61 -8.86 -17.83
N GLU A 52 -22.79 -8.46 -16.56
CA GLU A 52 -24.09 -8.42 -15.89
C GLU A 52 -24.98 -7.28 -16.41
N ASP A 53 -24.40 -6.09 -16.61
CA ASP A 53 -25.14 -4.91 -17.09
C ASP A 53 -25.49 -4.99 -18.59
N GLU A 54 -24.62 -5.58 -19.40
CA GLU A 54 -24.77 -5.68 -20.86
C GLU A 54 -24.46 -7.12 -21.33
N PRO A 55 -25.48 -8.00 -21.47
CA PRO A 55 -25.26 -9.36 -21.99
C PRO A 55 -24.64 -9.42 -23.39
N ALA A 56 -24.79 -8.36 -24.19
CA ALA A 56 -24.11 -8.13 -25.47
C ALA A 56 -22.85 -7.26 -25.35
N GLY A 57 -22.28 -7.16 -24.16
CA GLY A 57 -21.10 -6.36 -23.85
C GLY A 57 -19.83 -6.81 -24.58
N PRO A 58 -18.72 -6.08 -24.43
CA PRO A 58 -17.48 -6.40 -25.12
C PRO A 58 -16.98 -7.79 -24.69
N ARG A 59 -16.59 -8.60 -25.65
CA ARG A 59 -15.86 -9.85 -25.36
C ARG A 59 -14.48 -9.53 -24.83
N VAL A 60 -13.94 -10.37 -23.96
CA VAL A 60 -12.63 -10.15 -23.39
C VAL A 60 -11.74 -11.37 -23.55
N LEU A 61 -10.50 -11.10 -23.93
CA LEU A 61 -9.42 -12.08 -23.98
C LEU A 61 -8.36 -11.71 -22.95
N LEU A 62 -8.20 -12.52 -21.92
CA LEU A 62 -7.12 -12.37 -20.93
C LEU A 62 -5.98 -13.36 -21.25
N VAL A 63 -4.80 -12.82 -21.50
CA VAL A 63 -3.60 -13.62 -21.81
C VAL A 63 -2.49 -13.27 -20.83
N ARG A 64 -1.96 -14.25 -20.15
CA ARG A 64 -0.75 -14.08 -19.34
C ARG A 64 0.48 -14.39 -20.17
N ILE A 65 1.36 -13.41 -20.36
CA ILE A 65 2.61 -13.57 -21.10
C ILE A 65 3.56 -14.47 -20.32
N PRO A 66 4.05 -15.58 -20.90
CA PRO A 66 4.99 -16.45 -20.22
C PRO A 66 6.40 -15.85 -20.22
N ASP A 67 7.17 -16.12 -19.17
CA ASP A 67 8.60 -15.77 -19.10
C ASP A 67 9.45 -16.83 -19.87
N SER A 68 9.20 -16.91 -21.18
CA SER A 68 9.82 -17.89 -22.09
C SER A 68 9.85 -17.36 -23.52
N GLY A 69 9.99 -18.25 -24.51
CA GLY A 69 10.14 -17.87 -25.92
C GLY A 69 8.84 -17.55 -26.66
N PRO A 70 8.95 -17.01 -27.90
CA PRO A 70 7.81 -16.68 -28.75
C PRO A 70 6.86 -17.84 -29.03
N ALA A 71 7.37 -19.07 -29.15
CA ALA A 71 6.56 -20.25 -29.40
C ALA A 71 5.63 -20.59 -28.24
N ASP A 72 6.12 -20.45 -26.99
CA ASP A 72 5.32 -20.66 -25.79
C ASP A 72 4.26 -19.57 -25.64
N PHE A 73 4.62 -18.31 -25.93
CA PHE A 73 3.65 -17.22 -25.93
C PHE A 73 2.53 -17.47 -26.96
N ALA A 74 2.88 -17.94 -28.17
CA ALA A 74 1.89 -18.31 -29.18
C ALA A 74 0.99 -19.47 -28.73
N ALA A 75 1.55 -20.46 -28.02
CA ALA A 75 0.76 -21.56 -27.46
C ALA A 75 -0.22 -21.10 -26.39
N VAL A 76 0.24 -20.27 -25.43
CA VAL A 76 -0.61 -19.66 -24.38
C VAL A 76 -1.70 -18.79 -25.00
N PHE A 77 -1.37 -17.98 -26.02
CA PHE A 77 -2.33 -17.12 -26.70
C PHE A 77 -3.43 -17.93 -27.41
N ARG A 78 -3.07 -19.01 -28.10
CA ARG A 78 -4.06 -19.92 -28.74
C ARG A 78 -4.95 -20.62 -27.71
N SER A 79 -4.39 -21.09 -26.58
CA SER A 79 -5.19 -21.68 -25.49
C SER A 79 -6.23 -20.69 -24.96
N ALA A 80 -5.81 -19.46 -24.67
CA ALA A 80 -6.70 -18.41 -24.21
C ALA A 80 -7.81 -18.08 -25.22
N LEU A 81 -7.51 -18.07 -26.52
CA LEU A 81 -8.51 -17.90 -27.58
C LEU A 81 -9.55 -19.03 -27.59
N GLY A 82 -9.10 -20.29 -27.40
CA GLY A 82 -9.99 -21.44 -27.31
C GLY A 82 -10.93 -21.36 -26.11
N GLU A 83 -10.37 -21.06 -24.93
CA GLU A 83 -11.11 -20.93 -23.68
C GLU A 83 -12.14 -19.77 -23.72
N ALA A 84 -11.80 -18.66 -24.40
CA ALA A 84 -12.69 -17.52 -24.59
C ALA A 84 -13.73 -17.71 -25.71
N GLY A 85 -13.70 -18.83 -26.46
CA GLY A 85 -14.56 -19.05 -27.60
C GLY A 85 -14.31 -18.07 -28.77
N LEU A 86 -13.10 -17.51 -28.86
CA LEU A 86 -12.70 -16.50 -29.84
C LEU A 86 -11.85 -17.07 -31.00
N ALA A 87 -11.60 -18.36 -31.02
CA ALA A 87 -10.74 -19.01 -32.02
C ALA A 87 -11.22 -18.79 -33.48
N ALA A 88 -12.53 -18.75 -33.71
CA ALA A 88 -13.13 -18.49 -35.01
C ALA A 88 -13.08 -17.01 -35.43
N ASN A 89 -12.81 -16.10 -34.51
CA ASN A 89 -12.81 -14.65 -34.75
C ASN A 89 -11.43 -14.11 -35.18
N THR A 90 -10.44 -14.95 -35.25
CA THR A 90 -9.13 -14.60 -35.79
C THR A 90 -9.09 -14.98 -37.26
N GLU A 91 -9.43 -14.05 -38.17
CA GLU A 91 -9.20 -14.19 -39.62
C GLU A 91 -7.68 -14.10 -39.91
N SER A 92 -6.90 -14.98 -39.33
CA SER A 92 -5.51 -15.12 -39.73
C SER A 92 -5.45 -16.29 -40.72
N ALA A 93 -5.16 -16.00 -41.96
CA ALA A 93 -4.90 -17.05 -42.98
C ALA A 93 -3.75 -17.99 -42.57
N HIS A 94 -3.06 -17.63 -41.50
CA HIS A 94 -1.93 -18.40 -40.96
C HIS A 94 -2.13 -18.71 -39.47
N PRO A 95 -1.73 -19.90 -39.01
CA PRO A 95 -1.80 -20.26 -37.61
C PRO A 95 -0.88 -19.36 -36.77
N ILE A 96 -1.36 -18.91 -35.58
CA ILE A 96 -0.60 -18.07 -34.65
C ILE A 96 0.59 -18.89 -34.10
N ARG A 97 1.80 -18.61 -34.60
CA ARG A 97 3.04 -19.37 -34.24
C ARG A 97 4.17 -18.48 -33.73
N ASP A 98 4.09 -17.16 -33.98
CA ASP A 98 5.16 -16.19 -33.72
C ASP A 98 4.60 -14.84 -33.23
N LEU A 99 5.48 -13.93 -32.87
CA LEU A 99 5.12 -12.61 -32.35
C LEU A 99 4.34 -11.74 -33.35
N PRO A 100 4.71 -11.69 -34.65
CA PRO A 100 3.93 -10.97 -35.66
C PRO A 100 2.48 -11.45 -35.76
N ALA A 101 2.28 -12.78 -35.76
CA ALA A 101 0.94 -13.36 -35.83
C ALA A 101 0.11 -13.06 -34.56
N ILE A 102 0.74 -13.05 -33.37
CA ILE A 102 0.09 -12.65 -32.12
C ILE A 102 -0.33 -11.17 -32.20
N ALA A 103 0.58 -10.27 -32.61
CA ALA A 103 0.26 -8.83 -32.70
C ALA A 103 -0.87 -8.58 -33.71
N ALA A 104 -0.86 -9.23 -34.86
CA ALA A 104 -1.93 -9.14 -35.86
C ALA A 104 -3.28 -9.65 -35.31
N ALA A 105 -3.26 -10.75 -34.55
CA ALA A 105 -4.46 -11.28 -33.90
C ALA A 105 -5.02 -10.31 -32.83
N VAL A 106 -4.17 -9.68 -32.03
CA VAL A 106 -4.55 -8.63 -31.07
C VAL A 106 -5.24 -7.48 -31.82
N GLY A 107 -4.64 -6.96 -32.90
CA GLY A 107 -5.21 -5.90 -33.72
C GLY A 107 -6.58 -6.27 -34.31
N SER A 108 -6.71 -7.48 -34.86
CA SER A 108 -7.97 -7.99 -35.41
C SER A 108 -9.08 -8.13 -34.37
N LEU A 109 -8.75 -8.67 -33.18
CA LEU A 109 -9.70 -8.81 -32.07
C LEU A 109 -10.20 -7.44 -31.57
N CYS A 110 -9.27 -6.52 -31.36
CA CYS A 110 -9.61 -5.17 -30.90
C CYS A 110 -10.46 -4.41 -31.94
N SER A 111 -10.19 -4.53 -33.25
CA SER A 111 -10.99 -3.90 -34.28
C SER A 111 -12.44 -4.41 -34.32
N ARG A 112 -12.69 -5.63 -33.85
CA ARG A 112 -14.03 -6.26 -33.76
C ARG A 112 -14.71 -6.10 -32.40
N GLY A 113 -14.21 -5.19 -31.55
CA GLY A 113 -14.82 -4.87 -30.25
C GLY A 113 -14.41 -5.76 -29.09
N THR A 114 -13.39 -6.61 -29.27
CA THR A 114 -12.83 -7.40 -28.16
C THR A 114 -11.87 -6.54 -27.33
N ILE A 115 -11.93 -6.65 -26.01
CA ILE A 115 -10.91 -6.10 -25.11
C ILE A 115 -9.86 -7.17 -24.87
N VAL A 116 -8.64 -6.92 -25.32
CA VAL A 116 -7.50 -7.83 -25.10
C VAL A 116 -6.71 -7.34 -23.89
N VAL A 117 -6.51 -8.22 -22.93
CA VAL A 117 -5.73 -7.94 -21.70
C VAL A 117 -4.46 -8.81 -21.73
N LEU A 118 -3.30 -8.16 -21.73
CA LEU A 118 -1.99 -8.81 -21.69
C LEU A 118 -1.39 -8.65 -20.29
N ASP A 119 -1.41 -9.70 -19.50
CA ASP A 119 -0.86 -9.71 -18.12
C ASP A 119 0.63 -10.07 -18.15
N GLU A 120 1.40 -9.52 -17.19
CA GLU A 120 2.87 -9.62 -17.07
C GLU A 120 3.62 -9.02 -18.28
N PHE A 121 3.09 -7.92 -18.84
CA PHE A 121 3.62 -7.26 -20.04
C PHE A 121 5.08 -6.80 -19.91
N GLN A 122 5.57 -6.53 -18.69
CA GLN A 122 6.96 -6.17 -18.44
C GLN A 122 7.97 -7.25 -18.92
N ILE A 123 7.55 -8.50 -19.09
CA ILE A 123 8.39 -9.56 -19.65
C ILE A 123 8.88 -9.18 -21.06
N CYS A 124 8.10 -8.38 -21.80
CA CYS A 124 8.47 -7.89 -23.13
C CYS A 124 9.54 -6.79 -23.10
N HIS A 125 9.99 -6.32 -21.93
CA HIS A 125 11.06 -5.31 -21.85
C HIS A 125 12.42 -5.88 -22.25
N ARG A 126 12.68 -7.16 -22.00
CA ARG A 126 13.97 -7.82 -22.26
C ARG A 126 13.78 -9.24 -22.80
N GLY A 127 14.88 -9.83 -23.27
CA GLY A 127 14.89 -11.22 -23.70
C GLY A 127 14.20 -11.48 -25.04
N PRO A 128 13.73 -12.71 -25.27
CA PRO A 128 13.23 -13.17 -26.58
C PRO A 128 11.93 -12.51 -27.02
N LEU A 129 11.19 -11.86 -26.11
CA LEU A 129 9.94 -11.16 -26.41
C LEU A 129 10.13 -9.65 -26.62
N SER A 130 11.36 -9.12 -26.58
CA SER A 130 11.64 -7.68 -26.65
C SER A 130 11.23 -7.00 -27.97
N GLY A 131 11.03 -7.75 -29.04
CA GLY A 131 10.49 -7.26 -30.30
C GLY A 131 8.96 -7.07 -30.32
N PHE A 132 8.24 -7.67 -29.38
CA PHE A 132 6.77 -7.65 -29.39
C PHE A 132 6.17 -6.24 -29.23
N PRO A 133 6.69 -5.33 -28.36
CA PRO A 133 6.20 -3.97 -28.27
C PRO A 133 6.22 -3.18 -29.59
N SER A 134 7.24 -3.39 -30.44
CA SER A 134 7.30 -2.75 -31.78
C SER A 134 6.25 -3.29 -32.73
N LEU A 135 5.99 -4.60 -32.73
CA LEU A 135 4.93 -5.19 -33.53
C LEU A 135 3.55 -4.76 -33.05
N LEU A 136 3.39 -4.60 -31.73
CA LEU A 136 2.15 -4.14 -31.13
C LEU A 136 1.90 -2.66 -31.46
N GLN A 137 2.94 -1.83 -31.53
CA GLN A 137 2.86 -0.44 -31.95
C GLN A 137 2.15 -0.27 -33.27
N GLU A 138 2.48 -1.05 -34.30
CA GLU A 138 1.84 -0.97 -35.60
C GLU A 138 0.32 -1.23 -35.53
N GLN A 139 -0.09 -2.15 -34.66
CA GLN A 139 -1.51 -2.44 -34.49
C GLN A 139 -2.22 -1.31 -33.74
N VAL A 140 -1.60 -0.76 -32.68
CA VAL A 140 -2.11 0.35 -31.91
C VAL A 140 -2.30 1.58 -32.81
N ASP A 141 -1.29 1.94 -33.63
CA ASP A 141 -1.35 3.07 -34.55
C ASP A 141 -2.48 2.88 -35.59
N ARG A 142 -2.63 1.68 -36.16
CA ARG A 142 -3.72 1.36 -37.09
C ARG A 142 -5.11 1.45 -36.45
N LEU A 143 -5.25 1.10 -35.18
CA LEU A 143 -6.52 1.13 -34.45
C LEU A 143 -6.92 2.57 -34.04
N GLN A 144 -5.95 3.43 -33.80
CA GLN A 144 -6.18 4.85 -33.51
C GLN A 144 -6.77 5.59 -34.71
N ASP A 145 -6.37 5.21 -35.93
CA ASP A 145 -6.82 5.82 -37.18
C ASP A 145 -8.17 5.27 -37.68
N ARG A 146 -8.75 4.29 -36.99
CA ARG A 146 -10.01 3.64 -37.37
C ARG A 146 -11.06 3.81 -36.27
N ASP A 147 -12.34 3.71 -36.65
CA ASP A 147 -13.48 3.67 -35.71
C ASP A 147 -13.54 2.29 -34.98
N ALA A 148 -12.44 1.89 -34.38
CA ALA A 148 -12.38 0.66 -33.60
C ALA A 148 -13.13 0.84 -32.27
N VAL A 149 -13.80 -0.23 -31.82
CA VAL A 149 -14.66 -0.22 -30.62
C VAL A 149 -14.15 -1.10 -29.49
N GLY A 150 -13.05 -1.83 -29.71
CA GLY A 150 -12.40 -2.65 -28.69
C GLY A 150 -11.32 -1.91 -27.92
N GLY A 151 -10.56 -2.65 -27.11
CA GLY A 151 -9.49 -2.08 -26.29
C GLY A 151 -8.33 -3.03 -26.10
N LEU A 152 -7.18 -2.46 -25.81
CA LEU A 152 -6.00 -3.17 -25.35
C LEU A 152 -5.66 -2.71 -23.94
N ILE A 153 -5.44 -3.65 -23.01
CA ILE A 153 -4.97 -3.35 -21.65
C ILE A 153 -3.71 -4.15 -21.40
N VAL A 154 -2.65 -3.48 -20.96
CA VAL A 154 -1.42 -4.14 -20.52
C VAL A 154 -1.29 -4.04 -19.00
N LEU A 155 -1.02 -5.18 -18.34
CA LEU A 155 -0.79 -5.24 -16.90
C LEU A 155 0.68 -5.53 -16.62
N GLY A 156 1.28 -4.81 -15.67
CA GLY A 156 2.66 -5.05 -15.28
C GLY A 156 2.92 -4.92 -13.79
N SER A 157 3.79 -5.79 -13.28
CA SER A 157 4.15 -5.85 -11.86
C SER A 157 5.49 -5.18 -11.54
N VAL A 158 6.37 -5.00 -12.50
CA VAL A 158 7.68 -4.33 -12.36
C VAL A 158 7.58 -2.92 -12.92
N GLN A 159 7.53 -1.95 -12.03
CA GLN A 159 7.22 -0.56 -12.39
C GLN A 159 8.28 0.05 -13.32
N THR A 160 9.56 -0.16 -13.02
CA THR A 160 10.67 0.36 -13.83
C THR A 160 10.67 -0.18 -15.27
N GLU A 161 10.32 -1.46 -15.45
CA GLU A 161 10.24 -2.07 -16.77
C GLU A 161 9.01 -1.58 -17.55
N MET A 162 7.87 -1.39 -16.85
CA MET A 162 6.68 -0.79 -17.45
C MET A 162 6.91 0.68 -17.83
N GLU A 163 7.63 1.44 -17.00
CA GLU A 163 8.03 2.82 -17.33
C GLU A 163 8.95 2.84 -18.56
N ALA A 164 9.89 1.91 -18.66
CA ALA A 164 10.77 1.80 -19.83
C ALA A 164 10.00 1.43 -21.11
N LEU A 165 8.93 0.62 -21.02
CA LEU A 165 8.12 0.22 -22.18
C LEU A 165 7.14 1.30 -22.66
N LEU A 166 6.62 2.14 -21.75
CA LEU A 166 5.51 3.05 -22.02
C LEU A 166 5.90 4.54 -21.95
N HIS A 167 6.93 4.91 -21.19
CA HIS A 167 7.30 6.31 -20.92
C HIS A 167 8.69 6.70 -21.39
N ASP A 168 9.56 5.76 -21.75
CA ASP A 168 10.80 6.11 -22.41
C ASP A 168 10.48 6.67 -23.80
N ARG A 169 11.02 7.85 -24.12
CA ARG A 169 10.82 8.50 -25.43
C ARG A 169 11.26 7.67 -26.63
N ARG A 170 12.12 6.68 -26.41
CA ARG A 170 12.61 5.75 -27.44
C ARG A 170 11.79 4.47 -27.51
N ALA A 171 10.88 4.24 -26.55
CA ALA A 171 10.07 3.04 -26.53
C ALA A 171 8.99 3.07 -27.63
N PRO A 172 8.72 1.93 -28.29
CA PRO A 172 7.71 1.86 -29.35
C PRO A 172 6.32 2.33 -28.95
N LEU A 173 5.93 2.09 -27.69
CA LEU A 173 4.60 2.43 -27.17
C LEU A 173 4.53 3.80 -26.48
N PHE A 174 5.58 4.60 -26.55
CA PHE A 174 5.60 5.93 -25.95
C PHE A 174 4.48 6.84 -26.47
N GLY A 175 3.73 7.45 -25.54
CA GLY A 175 2.66 8.40 -25.82
C GLY A 175 1.41 7.81 -26.48
N ARG A 176 1.23 6.49 -26.50
CA ARG A 176 0.09 5.80 -27.10
C ARG A 176 -0.97 5.35 -26.11
N THR A 177 -0.66 5.33 -24.81
CA THR A 177 -1.63 5.02 -23.77
C THR A 177 -2.68 6.13 -23.66
N THR A 178 -3.95 5.74 -23.68
CA THR A 178 -5.10 6.65 -23.51
C THR A 178 -5.63 6.61 -22.08
N PHE A 179 -5.21 5.62 -21.30
CA PHE A 179 -5.67 5.39 -19.94
C PHE A 179 -4.58 4.69 -19.11
N GLU A 180 -4.30 5.21 -17.94
CA GLU A 180 -3.32 4.60 -17.04
C GLU A 180 -3.81 4.57 -15.60
N LEU A 181 -3.66 3.41 -14.96
CA LEU A 181 -3.87 3.23 -13.53
C LEU A 181 -2.60 2.73 -12.86
N THR A 182 -2.30 3.30 -11.71
CA THR A 182 -1.25 2.76 -10.83
C THR A 182 -1.89 2.30 -9.53
N LEU A 183 -1.97 0.98 -9.34
CA LEU A 183 -2.52 0.40 -8.14
C LEU A 183 -1.49 0.44 -7.00
N GLY A 184 -1.79 1.22 -5.98
CA GLY A 184 -1.10 1.22 -4.69
C GLY A 184 -1.63 0.16 -3.72
N PRO A 185 -1.09 0.06 -2.51
CA PRO A 185 -1.72 -0.67 -1.41
C PRO A 185 -3.15 -0.18 -1.16
N TRP A 186 -4.00 -1.03 -0.59
CA TRP A 186 -5.30 -0.58 -0.09
C TRP A 186 -5.14 0.59 0.87
N ASP A 187 -6.07 1.50 0.82
CA ASP A 187 -6.20 2.58 1.79
C ASP A 187 -6.77 2.06 3.11
N LEU A 188 -6.70 2.88 4.14
CA LEU A 188 -7.15 2.50 5.47
C LEU A 188 -8.66 2.24 5.57
N PRO A 189 -9.57 2.99 4.90
CA PRO A 189 -10.98 2.64 4.83
C PRO A 189 -11.24 1.23 4.31
N THR A 190 -10.57 0.83 3.24
CA THR A 190 -10.66 -0.54 2.69
C THR A 190 -10.14 -1.58 3.68
N ILE A 191 -9.04 -1.30 4.39
CA ILE A 191 -8.51 -2.19 5.42
C ILE A 191 -9.54 -2.37 6.54
N PHE A 192 -10.21 -1.31 6.99
CA PHE A 192 -11.27 -1.39 7.99
C PHE A 192 -12.48 -2.19 7.49
N GLU A 193 -12.84 -2.05 6.21
CA GLU A 193 -13.90 -2.85 5.58
C GLU A 193 -13.58 -4.35 5.64
N VAL A 194 -12.37 -4.73 5.27
CA VAL A 194 -11.91 -6.13 5.31
C VAL A 194 -11.84 -6.66 6.75
N CYS A 195 -11.31 -5.86 7.69
CA CYS A 195 -11.28 -6.24 9.11
C CYS A 195 -12.67 -6.54 9.64
N ARG A 196 -13.66 -5.71 9.28
CA ARG A 196 -15.07 -5.91 9.70
C ARG A 196 -15.67 -7.16 9.07
N ALA A 197 -15.47 -7.36 7.76
CA ALA A 197 -16.01 -8.51 7.04
C ALA A 197 -15.46 -9.85 7.57
N HIS A 198 -14.20 -9.87 8.01
CA HIS A 198 -13.48 -11.06 8.44
C HIS A 198 -13.21 -11.13 9.95
N ARG A 199 -14.08 -10.50 10.78
CA ARG A 199 -14.06 -10.58 12.25
C ARG A 199 -12.75 -10.16 12.93
N ALA A 200 -11.99 -9.30 12.27
CA ALA A 200 -10.78 -8.68 12.81
C ALA A 200 -11.00 -7.20 13.17
N ASN A 201 -12.24 -6.81 13.48
CA ASN A 201 -12.63 -5.40 13.71
C ASN A 201 -12.11 -4.82 15.02
N ASP A 202 -11.57 -5.64 15.92
CA ASP A 202 -10.87 -5.13 17.10
C ASP A 202 -9.68 -4.26 16.67
N PRO A 203 -9.54 -3.01 17.19
CA PRO A 203 -8.48 -2.10 16.78
C PRO A 203 -7.06 -2.64 16.91
N ALA A 204 -6.78 -3.43 17.95
CA ALA A 204 -5.46 -4.03 18.14
C ALA A 204 -5.18 -5.11 17.08
N ARG A 205 -6.18 -5.92 16.75
CA ARG A 205 -6.08 -6.92 15.66
C ARG A 205 -5.91 -6.27 14.31
N CYS A 206 -6.68 -5.23 14.03
CA CYS A 206 -6.56 -4.46 12.79
C CYS A 206 -5.15 -3.85 12.65
N LEU A 207 -4.61 -3.25 13.72
CA LEU A 207 -3.24 -2.74 13.74
C LEU A 207 -2.22 -3.85 13.44
N THR A 208 -2.35 -5.01 14.10
CA THR A 208 -1.45 -6.16 13.89
C THR A 208 -1.46 -6.61 12.43
N LEU A 209 -2.63 -6.84 11.85
CA LEU A 209 -2.75 -7.29 10.46
C LEU A 209 -2.23 -6.25 9.48
N SER A 210 -2.54 -4.97 9.71
CA SER A 210 -2.01 -3.87 8.89
C SER A 210 -0.49 -3.78 8.97
N THR A 211 0.09 -4.04 10.16
CA THR A 211 1.54 -4.07 10.34
C THR A 211 2.18 -5.24 9.60
N LEU A 212 1.52 -6.40 9.58
CA LEU A 212 2.02 -7.60 8.92
C LEU A 212 1.83 -7.59 7.40
N PHE A 213 0.70 -7.08 6.92
CA PHE A 213 0.27 -7.25 5.51
C PHE A 213 0.31 -5.96 4.70
N GLY A 214 0.31 -4.80 5.37
CA GLY A 214 0.02 -3.54 4.71
C GLY A 214 -1.33 -3.60 3.99
N GLY A 215 -1.44 -2.89 2.87
CA GLY A 215 -2.64 -2.92 2.02
C GLY A 215 -2.55 -3.90 0.85
N VAL A 216 -1.92 -5.08 1.02
CA VAL A 216 -1.76 -6.05 -0.08
C VAL A 216 -2.86 -7.11 -0.04
N PRO A 217 -3.83 -7.09 -0.97
CA PRO A 217 -5.04 -7.93 -0.94
C PRO A 217 -4.79 -9.42 -0.71
N LYS A 218 -3.77 -9.98 -1.35
CA LYS A 218 -3.49 -11.41 -1.28
C LYS A 218 -3.12 -11.88 0.13
N TYR A 219 -2.45 -11.05 0.93
CA TYR A 219 -2.06 -11.43 2.30
C TYR A 219 -3.27 -11.44 3.23
N TRP A 220 -4.17 -10.47 3.07
CA TRP A 220 -5.43 -10.44 3.78
C TRP A 220 -6.34 -11.62 3.43
N ARG A 221 -6.34 -12.02 2.16
CA ARG A 221 -7.07 -13.22 1.72
C ARG A 221 -6.54 -14.48 2.42
N HIS A 222 -5.23 -14.67 2.50
CA HIS A 222 -4.66 -15.80 3.25
C HIS A 222 -5.04 -15.80 4.72
N PHE A 223 -5.13 -14.62 5.35
CA PHE A 223 -5.65 -14.51 6.70
C PHE A 223 -7.13 -14.92 6.79
N ALA A 224 -7.97 -14.40 5.90
CA ALA A 224 -9.41 -14.71 5.87
C ALA A 224 -9.71 -16.20 5.65
N GLU A 225 -8.84 -16.89 4.90
CA GLU A 225 -8.91 -18.33 4.65
C GLU A 225 -8.41 -19.18 5.85
N THR A 226 -7.92 -18.54 6.94
CA THR A 226 -7.39 -19.24 8.12
C THR A 226 -8.49 -19.44 9.16
N ASP A 227 -8.96 -20.68 9.31
CA ASP A 227 -10.05 -21.01 10.22
C ASP A 227 -9.70 -20.90 11.70
N GLY A 228 -10.66 -20.51 12.52
CA GLY A 228 -10.63 -20.59 13.98
C GLY A 228 -9.82 -19.50 14.69
N LEU A 229 -9.27 -18.51 13.98
CA LEU A 229 -8.59 -17.37 14.60
C LEU A 229 -9.55 -16.37 15.27
N ASP A 230 -10.79 -16.31 14.80
CA ASP A 230 -11.84 -15.47 15.36
C ASP A 230 -12.31 -15.91 16.75
N ALA A 231 -12.14 -17.20 17.08
CA ALA A 231 -12.54 -17.76 18.38
C ALA A 231 -11.55 -17.45 19.52
N VAL A 232 -10.38 -16.88 19.25
CA VAL A 232 -9.36 -16.57 20.26
C VAL A 232 -9.66 -15.20 20.90
N PRO A 233 -9.98 -15.13 22.21
CA PRO A 233 -10.51 -13.90 22.81
C PRO A 233 -9.46 -12.81 23.02
N ASP A 234 -8.30 -13.18 23.54
CA ASP A 234 -7.24 -12.22 23.86
C ASP A 234 -6.29 -11.96 22.69
N TRP A 235 -5.77 -10.74 22.63
CA TRP A 235 -4.89 -10.31 21.55
C TRP A 235 -3.58 -11.11 21.48
N GLU A 236 -2.96 -11.44 22.60
CA GLU A 236 -1.64 -12.07 22.64
C GLU A 236 -1.70 -13.49 22.07
N SER A 237 -2.62 -14.31 22.58
CA SER A 237 -2.86 -15.66 22.07
C SER A 237 -3.30 -15.66 20.61
N TRP A 238 -4.11 -14.68 20.21
CA TRP A 238 -4.54 -14.51 18.83
C TRP A 238 -3.36 -14.16 17.92
N ALA A 239 -2.55 -13.17 18.27
CA ALA A 239 -1.38 -12.75 17.48
C ALA A 239 -0.32 -13.86 17.40
N GLN A 240 -0.14 -14.64 18.48
CA GLN A 240 0.71 -15.83 18.47
C GLN A 240 0.22 -16.84 17.44
N GLN A 241 -1.08 -17.17 17.42
CA GLN A 241 -1.64 -18.09 16.44
C GLN A 241 -1.55 -17.56 15.00
N VAL A 242 -1.72 -16.24 14.78
CA VAL A 242 -1.48 -15.61 13.46
C VAL A 242 -0.03 -15.87 13.02
N CYS A 243 0.95 -15.62 13.88
CA CYS A 243 2.36 -15.87 13.55
C CYS A 243 2.63 -17.36 13.25
N GLU A 244 2.13 -18.26 14.09
CA GLU A 244 2.33 -19.70 13.91
C GLU A 244 1.69 -20.22 12.61
N ARG A 245 0.41 -19.91 12.36
CA ARG A 245 -0.34 -20.47 11.23
C ARG A 245 0.07 -19.87 9.90
N LEU A 246 0.35 -18.57 9.85
CA LEU A 246 0.61 -17.87 8.60
C LEU A 246 2.09 -17.79 8.21
N PHE A 247 3.01 -18.00 9.14
CA PHE A 247 4.44 -17.83 8.87
C PHE A 247 5.32 -19.00 9.32
N LEU A 248 5.10 -19.54 10.53
CA LEU A 248 6.05 -20.51 11.10
C LEU A 248 5.84 -21.93 10.60
N ARG A 249 4.65 -22.30 10.18
CA ARG A 249 4.37 -23.62 9.60
C ARG A 249 5.11 -23.82 8.28
N SER A 250 5.67 -25.02 8.07
CA SER A 250 6.20 -25.42 6.78
C SER A 250 5.10 -25.37 5.71
N GLY A 251 5.42 -24.86 4.52
CA GLY A 251 4.46 -24.73 3.41
C GLY A 251 3.48 -23.58 3.57
N SER A 252 3.65 -22.71 4.57
CA SER A 252 2.83 -21.49 4.66
C SER A 252 3.08 -20.57 3.46
N PRO A 253 2.02 -20.16 2.73
CA PRO A 253 2.17 -19.31 1.55
C PRO A 253 2.83 -17.96 1.84
N LEU A 254 2.66 -17.40 3.05
CA LEU A 254 3.29 -16.14 3.43
C LEU A 254 4.77 -16.30 3.79
N ARG A 255 5.16 -17.46 4.28
CA ARG A 255 6.58 -17.80 4.47
C ARG A 255 7.28 -17.93 3.12
N GLU A 256 6.72 -18.73 2.21
CA GLU A 256 7.26 -18.90 0.85
C GLU A 256 7.34 -17.57 0.11
N GLU A 257 6.35 -16.68 0.33
CA GLU A 257 6.36 -15.33 -0.22
C GLU A 257 7.53 -14.50 0.28
N GLY A 258 7.74 -14.45 1.60
CA GLY A 258 8.84 -13.69 2.18
C GLY A 258 10.21 -14.20 1.72
N GLU A 259 10.40 -15.52 1.68
CA GLU A 259 11.61 -16.15 1.15
C GLU A 259 11.80 -15.85 -0.35
N GLY A 260 10.71 -15.90 -1.14
CA GLY A 260 10.72 -15.64 -2.57
C GLY A 260 11.01 -14.18 -2.93
N LEU A 261 10.53 -13.22 -2.16
CA LEU A 261 10.84 -11.79 -2.35
C LEU A 261 12.36 -11.54 -2.23
N LEU A 262 13.00 -12.16 -1.22
CA LEU A 262 14.44 -11.99 -1.00
C LEU A 262 15.27 -12.66 -2.10
N ALA A 263 14.85 -13.82 -2.60
CA ALA A 263 15.60 -14.61 -3.56
C ALA A 263 15.54 -14.03 -4.99
N ARG A 264 14.40 -13.46 -5.38
CA ARG A 264 14.13 -13.06 -6.77
C ARG A 264 14.39 -11.60 -7.07
N GLU A 265 14.12 -10.70 -6.13
CA GLU A 265 14.04 -9.26 -6.40
C GLU A 265 15.21 -8.47 -5.78
N LEU A 266 15.88 -9.02 -4.76
CA LEU A 266 16.83 -8.28 -3.95
C LEU A 266 18.26 -8.80 -4.05
N ARG A 267 19.14 -8.03 -4.70
CA ARG A 267 20.58 -8.27 -4.67
C ARG A 267 21.14 -8.09 -3.26
N ARG A 268 22.27 -8.75 -2.97
CA ARG A 268 22.92 -8.75 -1.64
C ARG A 268 23.04 -7.37 -1.00
N ASN A 269 23.41 -6.36 -1.78
CA ASN A 269 23.63 -4.99 -1.28
C ASN A 269 22.32 -4.27 -0.92
N TYR A 270 21.24 -4.49 -1.68
CA TYR A 270 19.91 -3.97 -1.33
C TYR A 270 19.39 -4.60 -0.05
N LEU A 271 19.59 -5.91 0.10
CA LEU A 271 19.18 -6.64 1.28
C LEU A 271 19.89 -6.15 2.55
N ALA A 272 21.18 -5.78 2.47
CA ALA A 272 21.91 -5.22 3.59
C ALA A 272 21.27 -3.90 4.09
N ILE A 273 20.94 -3.00 3.17
CA ILE A 273 20.24 -1.74 3.50
C ILE A 273 18.87 -2.03 4.13
N LEU A 274 18.08 -2.91 3.53
CA LEU A 274 16.74 -3.24 4.01
C LEU A 274 16.75 -3.91 5.40
N ARG A 275 17.71 -4.79 5.67
CA ARG A 275 17.89 -5.39 7.00
C ARG A 275 18.23 -4.34 8.05
N THR A 276 19.16 -3.44 7.75
CA THR A 276 19.52 -2.34 8.67
C THR A 276 18.30 -1.45 8.96
N LEU A 277 17.50 -1.13 7.94
CA LEU A 277 16.28 -0.34 8.11
C LEU A 277 15.17 -1.12 8.85
N ALA A 278 15.09 -2.43 8.69
CA ALA A 278 14.15 -3.25 9.44
C ALA A 278 14.50 -3.29 10.94
N GLU A 279 15.79 -3.40 11.27
CA GLU A 279 16.27 -3.38 12.65
C GLU A 279 16.14 -2.00 13.30
N ARG A 280 16.41 -0.94 12.54
CA ARG A 280 16.42 0.48 12.99
C ARG A 280 15.60 1.36 12.05
N PRO A 281 14.25 1.31 12.13
CA PRO A 281 13.41 2.17 11.32
C PRO A 281 13.69 3.65 11.62
N GLY A 282 13.72 4.47 10.57
CA GLY A 282 13.99 5.89 10.72
C GLY A 282 15.46 6.28 10.80
N CYS A 283 16.37 5.39 10.38
CA CYS A 283 17.79 5.73 10.24
C CYS A 283 18.00 6.94 9.32
N THR A 284 18.93 7.79 9.68
CA THR A 284 19.48 8.83 8.80
C THR A 284 20.49 8.24 7.82
N HIS A 285 20.82 8.99 6.77
CA HIS A 285 21.89 8.58 5.82
C HIS A 285 23.24 8.32 6.53
N ALA A 286 23.57 9.11 7.58
CA ALA A 286 24.81 8.94 8.32
C ALA A 286 24.82 7.62 9.11
N GLU A 287 23.72 7.32 9.81
CA GLU A 287 23.60 6.07 10.58
C GLU A 287 23.62 4.83 9.67
N LEU A 288 23.01 4.92 8.48
CA LEU A 288 23.09 3.84 7.49
C LEU A 288 24.52 3.63 6.99
N ARG A 289 25.25 4.72 6.71
CA ARG A 289 26.64 4.65 6.28
C ARG A 289 27.53 4.05 7.36
N ASP A 290 27.31 4.46 8.62
CA ASP A 290 28.11 3.97 9.76
C ASP A 290 27.81 2.48 10.05
N ALA A 291 26.58 2.03 9.78
CA ALA A 291 26.19 0.60 9.90
C ALA A 291 26.68 -0.26 8.71
N LEU A 292 26.95 0.34 7.56
CA LEU A 292 27.35 -0.36 6.32
C LEU A 292 28.59 0.28 5.70
N PRO A 293 29.73 0.29 6.42
CA PRO A 293 30.94 1.02 6.01
C PRO A 293 31.54 0.49 4.70
N GLU A 294 31.37 -0.80 4.41
CA GLU A 294 31.90 -1.45 3.20
C GLU A 294 31.05 -1.16 1.94
N LEU A 295 29.87 -0.52 2.09
CA LEU A 295 28.95 -0.29 1.01
C LEU A 295 29.03 1.15 0.49
N SER A 296 29.25 1.32 -0.81
CA SER A 296 29.01 2.61 -1.47
C SER A 296 27.51 2.93 -1.46
N LEU A 297 27.02 3.48 -0.35
CA LEU A 297 25.59 3.56 -0.01
C LEU A 297 24.75 4.33 -1.04
N GLY A 298 25.27 5.43 -1.60
CA GLY A 298 24.50 6.38 -2.42
C GLY A 298 23.74 5.73 -3.59
N PRO A 299 24.41 5.03 -4.52
CA PRO A 299 23.75 4.40 -5.66
C PRO A 299 22.68 3.38 -5.24
N TYR A 300 22.99 2.54 -4.24
CA TYR A 300 22.06 1.51 -3.79
C TYR A 300 20.86 2.09 -3.04
N LEU A 301 21.08 3.11 -2.20
CA LEU A 301 20.00 3.79 -1.50
C LEU A 301 19.06 4.51 -2.48
N ASN A 302 19.62 5.14 -3.53
CA ASN A 302 18.81 5.73 -4.60
C ASN A 302 17.99 4.68 -5.33
N ALA A 303 18.58 3.53 -5.66
CA ALA A 303 17.87 2.44 -6.33
C ALA A 303 16.71 1.90 -5.47
N VAL A 304 16.92 1.60 -4.17
CA VAL A 304 15.82 1.11 -3.31
C VAL A 304 14.76 2.16 -3.02
N THR A 305 15.10 3.45 -3.11
CA THR A 305 14.16 4.55 -2.83
C THR A 305 13.38 4.97 -4.08
N ARG A 306 14.05 5.14 -5.21
CA ARG A 306 13.45 5.70 -6.44
C ARG A 306 13.00 4.63 -7.41
N ASP A 307 13.85 3.64 -7.69
CA ASP A 307 13.61 2.65 -8.73
C ASP A 307 12.72 1.52 -8.21
N LEU A 308 13.08 0.93 -7.08
CA LEU A 308 12.34 -0.17 -6.47
C LEU A 308 11.21 0.30 -5.53
N ARG A 309 11.26 1.54 -5.05
CA ARG A 309 10.29 2.14 -4.12
C ARG A 309 10.04 1.31 -2.86
N LEU A 310 11.04 0.58 -2.40
CA LEU A 310 10.99 -0.25 -1.19
C LEU A 310 11.34 0.55 0.07
N VAL A 311 11.94 1.72 -0.10
CA VAL A 311 12.34 2.61 0.99
C VAL A 311 11.73 3.97 0.78
N GLU A 312 11.07 4.46 1.82
CA GLU A 312 10.53 5.80 1.91
C GLU A 312 11.55 6.73 2.58
N ARG A 313 11.71 7.94 2.03
CA ARG A 313 12.49 9.01 2.62
C ARG A 313 11.55 10.02 3.26
N LYS A 314 11.42 9.98 4.59
CA LYS A 314 10.60 10.94 5.35
C LYS A 314 11.39 12.19 5.71
N LEU A 315 10.74 13.33 5.60
CA LEU A 315 11.25 14.63 6.03
C LEU A 315 10.39 15.17 7.17
N PRO A 316 10.98 15.90 8.12
CA PRO A 316 10.17 16.62 9.11
C PRO A 316 9.35 17.71 8.43
N ILE A 317 8.27 18.11 9.07
CA ILE A 317 7.35 19.17 8.59
C ILE A 317 8.12 20.41 8.11
N PHE A 318 7.74 20.96 6.96
CA PHE A 318 8.35 22.13 6.30
C PHE A 318 9.84 22.00 5.96
N ALA A 319 10.40 20.82 6.00
CA ALA A 319 11.77 20.61 5.57
C ALA A 319 11.88 20.58 4.02
N GLY A 320 12.77 21.37 3.48
CA GLY A 320 13.08 21.30 2.04
C GLY A 320 13.79 19.99 1.67
N GLU A 321 13.63 19.54 0.42
CA GLU A 321 14.15 18.25 -0.07
C GLU A 321 15.65 18.04 0.14
N ARG A 322 16.44 19.12 0.17
CA ARG A 322 17.90 19.08 0.33
C ARG A 322 18.34 18.97 1.79
N GLN A 323 17.43 18.94 2.75
CA GLN A 323 17.81 18.91 4.16
C GLN A 323 18.35 17.53 4.59
N ARG A 324 19.46 17.54 5.36
CA ARG A 324 20.13 16.35 5.91
C ARG A 324 19.38 15.69 7.11
N ARG A 325 18.08 15.98 7.28
CA ARG A 325 17.24 15.48 8.38
C ARG A 325 16.32 14.34 7.94
N ALA A 326 16.51 13.84 6.72
CA ALA A 326 15.71 12.74 6.21
C ALA A 326 15.92 11.48 7.05
N ARG A 327 14.84 10.79 7.35
CA ARG A 327 14.80 9.45 7.90
C ARG A 327 14.36 8.47 6.81
N TYR A 328 14.99 7.31 6.77
CA TYR A 328 14.69 6.25 5.81
C TYR A 328 13.95 5.12 6.51
N MET A 329 12.89 4.64 5.89
CA MET A 329 12.05 3.55 6.39
C MET A 329 11.68 2.62 5.25
N ILE A 330 11.45 1.35 5.56
CA ILE A 330 10.87 0.43 4.58
C ILE A 330 9.42 0.85 4.33
N SER A 331 9.06 1.10 3.07
CA SER A 331 7.70 1.49 2.67
C SER A 331 6.71 0.33 2.68
N ASP A 332 7.20 -0.88 2.39
CA ASP A 332 6.44 -2.13 2.35
C ASP A 332 6.33 -2.75 3.75
N GLN A 333 5.13 -2.75 4.34
CA GLN A 333 4.88 -3.32 5.66
C GLN A 333 5.22 -4.80 5.74
N PHE A 334 4.79 -5.58 4.73
CA PHE A 334 5.07 -7.02 4.74
C PHE A 334 6.57 -7.29 4.72
N LEU A 335 7.33 -6.57 3.88
CA LEU A 335 8.78 -6.70 3.84
C LEU A 335 9.44 -6.29 5.17
N SER A 336 8.95 -5.20 5.78
CA SER A 336 9.40 -4.74 7.10
C SER A 336 9.12 -5.78 8.18
N ALA A 337 7.91 -6.31 8.24
CA ALA A 337 7.50 -7.36 9.18
C ALA A 337 8.27 -8.67 8.93
N TRP A 338 8.46 -9.02 7.66
CA TRP A 338 9.23 -10.20 7.27
C TRP A 338 10.67 -10.11 7.77
N LEU A 339 11.39 -9.06 7.44
CA LEU A 339 12.81 -8.92 7.79
C LEU A 339 13.04 -8.79 9.30
N ARG A 340 12.18 -8.04 10.00
CA ARG A 340 12.36 -7.75 11.43
C ARG A 340 11.82 -8.84 12.35
N VAL A 341 10.71 -9.45 11.98
CA VAL A 341 9.95 -10.34 12.88
C VAL A 341 9.95 -11.77 12.37
N MET A 342 9.44 -11.98 11.13
CA MET A 342 9.09 -13.32 10.68
C MET A 342 10.29 -14.14 10.21
N GLN A 343 11.23 -13.56 9.48
CA GLN A 343 12.43 -14.28 9.02
C GLN A 343 13.30 -14.77 10.20
N PRO A 344 13.63 -13.92 11.22
CA PRO A 344 14.31 -14.40 12.42
C PRO A 344 13.53 -15.47 13.17
N ALA A 345 12.20 -15.33 13.26
CA ALA A 345 11.34 -16.33 13.89
C ALA A 345 11.36 -17.67 13.14
N CYS A 346 11.24 -17.65 11.81
CA CYS A 346 11.34 -18.86 10.98
C CYS A 346 12.71 -19.55 11.10
N GLN A 347 13.79 -18.78 11.27
CA GLN A 347 15.12 -19.33 11.52
C GLN A 347 15.21 -19.98 12.91
N ALA A 348 14.69 -19.30 13.94
CA ALA A 348 14.66 -19.82 15.29
C ALA A 348 13.78 -21.08 15.43
N ALA A 349 12.70 -21.17 14.68
CA ALA A 349 11.80 -22.33 14.67
C ALA A 349 12.44 -23.64 14.16
N ARG A 350 13.66 -23.57 13.59
CA ARG A 350 14.44 -24.76 13.22
C ARG A 350 14.99 -25.51 14.43
N VAL A 351 15.16 -24.80 15.56
CA VAL A 351 15.80 -25.34 16.78
C VAL A 351 14.99 -25.13 18.06
N LEU A 352 13.94 -24.30 18.01
CA LEU A 352 13.07 -24.00 19.14
C LEU A 352 11.61 -24.38 18.83
N PRO A 353 10.81 -24.76 19.86
CA PRO A 353 9.37 -24.97 19.69
C PRO A 353 8.65 -23.74 19.16
N ALA A 354 7.72 -23.94 18.22
CA ALA A 354 6.98 -22.85 17.57
C ALA A 354 6.30 -21.87 18.55
N PRO A 355 5.66 -22.29 19.66
CA PRO A 355 5.07 -21.36 20.63
C PRO A 355 6.09 -20.42 21.29
N GLN A 356 7.29 -20.92 21.63
CA GLN A 356 8.35 -20.08 22.21
C GLN A 356 8.86 -19.05 21.20
N VAL A 357 8.99 -19.46 19.93
CA VAL A 357 9.40 -18.57 18.85
C VAL A 357 8.35 -17.51 18.60
N ALA A 358 7.07 -17.88 18.55
CA ALA A 358 5.97 -16.96 18.36
C ALA A 358 5.90 -15.91 19.50
N HIS A 359 6.05 -16.34 20.74
CA HIS A 359 6.11 -15.41 21.88
C HIS A 359 7.25 -14.37 21.76
N ARG A 360 8.45 -14.80 21.34
CA ARG A 360 9.56 -13.86 21.08
C ARG A 360 9.26 -12.92 19.90
N ALA A 361 8.64 -13.43 18.84
CA ALA A 361 8.25 -12.64 17.69
C ALA A 361 7.26 -11.52 18.07
N LEU A 362 6.36 -11.76 19.03
CA LEU A 362 5.41 -10.75 19.51
C LEU A 362 6.07 -9.50 20.09
N ALA A 363 7.20 -9.65 20.81
CA ALA A 363 7.92 -8.50 21.34
C ALA A 363 8.46 -7.59 20.22
N ALA A 364 9.03 -8.19 19.16
CA ALA A 364 9.48 -7.45 17.98
C ALA A 364 8.31 -6.85 17.20
N LEU A 365 7.19 -7.57 17.11
CA LEU A 365 5.96 -7.11 16.45
C LEU A 365 5.37 -5.89 17.16
N ARG A 366 5.27 -5.91 18.50
CA ARG A 366 4.79 -4.76 19.30
C ARG A 366 5.60 -3.49 19.04
N THR A 367 6.92 -3.62 18.85
CA THR A 367 7.76 -2.47 18.50
C THR A 367 7.47 -1.97 17.08
N LEU A 368 7.27 -2.88 16.12
CA LEU A 368 6.96 -2.53 14.75
C LEU A 368 5.56 -1.89 14.63
N GLU A 369 4.59 -2.37 15.42
CA GLU A 369 3.25 -1.80 15.51
C GLU A 369 3.25 -0.32 15.95
N GLY A 370 4.20 0.10 16.79
CA GLY A 370 4.33 1.51 17.15
C GLY A 370 4.50 2.42 15.94
N HIS A 371 5.44 2.11 15.05
CA HIS A 371 5.67 2.88 13.82
C HIS A 371 4.52 2.75 12.79
N ALA A 372 3.91 1.55 12.72
CA ALA A 372 2.75 1.35 11.86
C ALA A 372 1.54 2.16 12.36
N PHE A 373 1.37 2.27 13.68
CA PHE A 373 0.31 3.02 14.31
C PHE A 373 0.40 4.53 14.03
N GLU A 374 1.58 5.13 14.16
CA GLU A 374 1.80 6.54 13.81
C GLU A 374 1.36 6.84 12.37
N ARG A 375 1.70 5.96 11.43
CA ARG A 375 1.28 6.07 10.03
C ARG A 375 -0.22 5.93 9.87
N MET A 376 -0.83 4.91 10.50
CA MET A 376 -2.28 4.69 10.44
C MET A 376 -3.07 5.88 10.97
N VAL A 377 -2.61 6.53 12.04
CA VAL A 377 -3.24 7.74 12.59
C VAL A 377 -3.20 8.88 11.58
N GLY A 378 -2.05 9.09 10.93
CA GLY A 378 -1.92 10.10 9.87
C GLY A 378 -2.89 9.84 8.71
N GLU A 379 -2.86 8.62 8.15
CA GLU A 379 -3.74 8.19 7.05
C GLU A 379 -5.23 8.28 7.42
N ALA A 380 -5.60 7.87 8.65
CA ALA A 380 -6.96 7.95 9.15
C ALA A 380 -7.45 9.40 9.27
N THR A 381 -6.60 10.29 9.77
CA THR A 381 -6.93 11.71 9.89
C THR A 381 -7.11 12.35 8.52
N GLU A 382 -6.23 12.05 7.56
CA GLU A 382 -6.34 12.52 6.19
C GLU A 382 -7.60 11.97 5.49
N ALA A 383 -7.92 10.69 5.68
CA ALA A 383 -9.11 10.07 5.13
C ALA A 383 -10.38 10.70 5.71
N ALA A 384 -10.48 10.85 7.04
CA ALA A 384 -11.61 11.49 7.69
C ALA A 384 -11.81 12.95 7.25
N SER A 385 -10.70 13.69 7.02
CA SER A 385 -10.76 15.04 6.50
C SER A 385 -11.31 15.10 5.07
N ARG A 386 -10.85 14.22 4.17
CA ARG A 386 -11.38 14.11 2.80
C ARG A 386 -12.87 13.75 2.77
N ALA A 387 -13.29 12.89 3.68
CA ALA A 387 -14.68 12.47 3.84
C ALA A 387 -15.59 13.56 4.43
N GLY A 388 -15.05 14.70 4.88
CA GLY A 388 -15.82 15.70 5.58
C GLY A 388 -16.31 15.27 6.98
N ALA A 389 -15.79 14.17 7.51
CA ALA A 389 -16.19 13.55 8.76
C ALA A 389 -15.22 13.83 9.92
N SER A 390 -14.25 14.71 9.71
CA SER A 390 -13.23 15.08 10.70
C SER A 390 -13.72 16.20 11.63
N ASP A 391 -13.43 16.06 12.93
CA ASP A 391 -13.56 17.16 13.91
C ASP A 391 -12.48 18.24 13.73
N PHE A 392 -11.48 17.95 12.91
CA PHE A 392 -10.37 18.83 12.58
C PHE A 392 -10.03 18.70 11.08
N PRO A 393 -10.75 19.43 10.21
CA PRO A 393 -10.41 19.49 8.79
C PRO A 393 -8.98 20.00 8.60
N ILE A 394 -8.21 19.32 7.76
CA ILE A 394 -6.81 19.68 7.49
C ILE A 394 -6.68 20.34 6.11
N THR A 395 -5.71 21.23 5.97
CA THR A 395 -5.41 21.92 4.70
C THR A 395 -4.14 21.40 4.02
N ASP A 396 -3.41 20.51 4.68
CA ASP A 396 -2.23 19.85 4.14
C ASP A 396 -2.05 18.47 4.81
N ARG A 397 -1.08 17.69 4.37
CA ARG A 397 -0.80 16.34 4.89
C ARG A 397 -0.37 16.39 6.35
N VAL A 398 -0.75 15.35 7.08
CA VAL A 398 -0.21 15.11 8.43
C VAL A 398 1.28 14.81 8.34
N ALA A 399 2.07 15.43 9.21
CA ALA A 399 3.51 15.21 9.27
C ALA A 399 4.01 15.18 10.72
N GLY A 400 5.16 14.60 10.95
CA GLY A 400 5.89 14.68 12.21
C GLY A 400 6.96 15.77 12.18
N TYR A 401 7.52 16.07 13.34
CA TYR A 401 8.70 16.92 13.47
C TYR A 401 9.78 16.24 14.29
N TRP A 402 11.01 16.35 13.83
CA TRP A 402 12.22 16.00 14.57
C TRP A 402 13.37 16.92 14.18
N ASN A 403 14.20 17.23 15.15
CA ASN A 403 15.43 17.97 14.93
C ASN A 403 16.66 17.04 15.06
N ARG A 404 17.83 17.58 14.76
CA ARG A 404 19.12 16.92 14.99
C ARG A 404 19.93 17.79 15.97
N PRO A 405 19.72 17.63 17.28
CA PRO A 405 20.39 18.46 18.27
C PRO A 405 21.86 18.06 18.41
N ARG A 406 22.68 18.98 18.92
CA ARG A 406 24.08 18.70 19.31
C ARG A 406 24.15 17.90 20.62
N SER A 407 23.12 17.89 21.44
CA SER A 407 22.99 17.15 22.68
C SER A 407 21.60 16.54 22.81
N GLN A 408 21.46 15.44 23.57
CA GLN A 408 20.15 14.80 23.82
C GLN A 408 19.12 15.77 24.46
N ALA A 409 19.58 16.66 25.35
CA ALA A 409 18.72 17.66 25.99
C ALA A 409 18.04 18.62 25.00
N GLY A 410 18.59 18.81 23.80
CA GLY A 410 17.99 19.63 22.73
C GLY A 410 17.11 18.85 21.75
N SER A 411 16.87 17.56 21.97
CA SER A 411 16.06 16.74 21.08
C SER A 411 14.59 17.16 21.16
N VAL A 412 13.98 17.39 19.99
CA VAL A 412 12.54 17.65 19.83
C VAL A 412 12.00 16.63 18.85
N GLU A 413 10.97 15.91 19.29
CA GLU A 413 10.25 14.94 18.45
C GLU A 413 8.76 15.05 18.72
N ILE A 414 7.97 15.20 17.64
CA ILE A 414 6.51 15.24 17.66
C ILE A 414 6.02 14.29 16.60
N ASP A 415 5.24 13.29 17.00
CA ASP A 415 4.80 12.20 16.13
C ASP A 415 3.83 12.69 15.06
N PHE A 416 2.95 13.64 15.43
CA PHE A 416 1.82 14.06 14.62
C PHE A 416 1.63 15.58 14.72
N ILE A 417 1.60 16.24 13.57
CA ILE A 417 1.21 17.66 13.43
C ILE A 417 0.24 17.75 12.26
N ALA A 418 -0.95 18.26 12.53
CA ALA A 418 -1.98 18.56 11.53
C ALA A 418 -2.40 20.02 11.69
N TRP A 419 -2.73 20.70 10.60
CA TRP A 419 -3.16 22.10 10.68
C TRP A 419 -4.26 22.44 9.67
N ASN A 420 -5.04 23.45 10.05
CA ASN A 420 -5.99 24.12 9.19
C ASN A 420 -5.55 25.58 9.03
N GLU A 421 -5.08 25.94 7.84
CA GLU A 421 -4.53 27.27 7.57
C GLU A 421 -5.64 28.33 7.53
N GLN A 422 -6.82 27.98 7.06
CA GLN A 422 -7.97 28.89 6.95
C GLN A 422 -8.50 29.29 8.32
N GLU A 423 -8.57 28.34 9.24
CA GLU A 423 -9.06 28.56 10.62
C GLU A 423 -7.94 28.92 11.60
N ARG A 424 -6.67 28.92 11.14
CA ARG A 424 -5.49 29.16 11.99
C ARG A 424 -5.46 28.25 13.21
N ARG A 425 -5.71 26.98 13.01
CA ARG A 425 -5.66 25.93 14.04
C ARG A 425 -4.55 24.93 13.74
N VAL A 426 -3.85 24.50 14.77
CA VAL A 426 -2.85 23.42 14.69
C VAL A 426 -3.10 22.40 15.79
N ARG A 427 -3.04 21.14 15.43
CA ARG A 427 -3.17 20.01 16.35
C ARG A 427 -1.85 19.27 16.42
N PHE A 428 -1.27 19.22 17.61
CA PHE A 428 -0.09 18.41 17.95
C PHE A 428 -0.55 17.11 18.56
N GLY A 429 0.06 15.99 18.19
CA GLY A 429 -0.35 14.69 18.66
C GLY A 429 0.79 13.80 19.10
N SER A 430 0.54 13.00 20.12
CA SER A 430 1.39 11.91 20.56
C SER A 430 0.72 10.56 20.30
N CYS A 431 1.43 9.65 19.63
CA CYS A 431 0.94 8.34 19.26
C CYS A 431 1.60 7.26 20.12
N LYS A 432 0.81 6.50 20.87
CA LYS A 432 1.29 5.38 21.67
C LYS A 432 0.48 4.13 21.38
N ARG A 433 1.17 3.02 21.06
CA ARG A 433 0.52 1.72 20.89
C ARG A 433 -0.16 1.26 22.18
N ASP A 434 0.47 1.54 23.33
CA ASP A 434 -0.06 1.24 24.64
C ASP A 434 -0.64 2.54 25.24
N PRO A 435 -1.96 2.61 25.47
CA PRO A 435 -2.61 3.83 26.00
C PRO A 435 -2.10 4.22 27.39
N GLU A 436 -1.65 3.27 28.22
CA GLU A 436 -1.13 3.54 29.56
C GLU A 436 0.20 4.30 29.53
N ARG A 437 0.89 4.33 28.39
CA ARG A 437 2.08 5.16 28.19
C ARG A 437 1.79 6.64 28.01
N HIS A 438 0.53 7.07 28.00
CA HIS A 438 0.14 8.46 28.16
C HIS A 438 0.05 8.81 29.66
N ASP A 439 1.14 8.58 30.37
CA ASP A 439 1.29 8.92 31.79
C ASP A 439 1.71 10.40 32.01
N GLY A 440 1.70 10.85 33.25
CA GLY A 440 2.01 12.23 33.57
C GLY A 440 3.39 12.69 33.09
N ALA A 441 4.42 11.84 33.14
CA ALA A 441 5.77 12.16 32.68
C ALA A 441 5.82 12.29 31.14
N ALA A 442 5.18 11.36 30.42
CA ALA A 442 5.10 11.40 28.96
C ALA A 442 4.30 12.60 28.47
N LEU A 443 3.20 12.93 29.13
CA LEU A 443 2.38 14.12 28.80
C LEU A 443 3.13 15.42 29.01
N HIS A 444 3.85 15.55 30.13
CA HIS A 444 4.71 16.71 30.39
C HIS A 444 5.82 16.83 29.35
N GLY A 445 6.52 15.73 29.06
CA GLY A 445 7.56 15.70 28.03
C GLY A 445 7.03 16.06 26.63
N PHE A 446 5.81 15.62 26.30
CA PHE A 446 5.19 15.96 25.02
C PHE A 446 4.92 17.46 24.91
N ARG A 447 4.35 18.10 25.95
CA ARG A 447 4.15 19.56 25.98
C ARG A 447 5.46 20.32 25.84
N ASP A 448 6.49 19.92 26.57
CA ASP A 448 7.84 20.50 26.48
C ASP A 448 8.45 20.37 25.05
N HIS A 449 8.23 19.26 24.36
CA HIS A 449 8.62 19.11 22.96
C HIS A 449 7.86 20.08 22.04
N VAL A 450 6.56 20.28 22.26
CA VAL A 450 5.77 21.24 21.48
C VAL A 450 6.22 22.68 21.75
N ASP A 451 6.45 23.06 23.01
CA ASP A 451 6.91 24.41 23.37
C ASP A 451 8.28 24.72 22.73
N ARG A 452 9.20 23.76 22.80
CA ARG A 452 10.51 23.88 22.13
C ARG A 452 10.38 23.94 20.61
N PHE A 453 9.44 23.19 20.02
CA PHE A 453 9.16 23.28 18.59
C PHE A 453 8.65 24.66 18.21
N LEU A 454 7.68 25.22 18.94
CA LEU A 454 7.10 26.54 18.69
C LEU A 454 8.16 27.67 18.79
N ALA A 455 9.19 27.49 19.61
CA ALA A 455 10.32 28.42 19.69
C ALA A 455 11.26 28.36 18.45
N THR A 456 11.19 27.29 17.63
CA THR A 456 11.99 27.18 16.41
C THR A 456 11.50 28.13 15.31
N GLY A 457 12.36 28.42 14.32
CA GLY A 457 11.96 29.20 13.14
C GLY A 457 10.81 28.57 12.35
N VAL A 458 10.72 27.24 12.36
CA VAL A 458 9.63 26.47 11.72
C VAL A 458 8.33 26.60 12.51
N GLY A 459 8.39 26.44 13.84
CA GLY A 459 7.23 26.46 14.71
C GLY A 459 6.59 27.84 14.85
N ARG A 460 7.39 28.92 14.69
CA ARG A 460 6.87 30.30 14.71
C ARG A 460 5.77 30.58 13.69
N ARG A 461 5.64 29.77 12.67
CA ARG A 461 4.51 29.84 11.73
C ARG A 461 3.16 29.71 12.44
N PHE A 462 3.10 28.99 13.53
CA PHE A 462 1.90 28.74 14.32
C PHE A 462 1.70 29.75 15.48
N THR A 463 2.48 30.83 15.53
CA THR A 463 2.29 31.89 16.53
C THR A 463 0.95 32.58 16.31
N GLY A 464 0.15 32.70 17.38
CA GLY A 464 -1.19 33.28 17.33
C GLY A 464 -2.27 32.36 16.72
N TRP A 465 -1.94 31.09 16.48
CA TRP A 465 -2.91 30.06 16.09
C TRP A 465 -3.52 29.39 17.33
N GLN A 466 -4.70 28.81 17.16
CA GLN A 466 -5.29 27.97 18.20
C GLN A 466 -4.54 26.62 18.24
N HIS A 467 -3.92 26.32 19.39
CA HIS A 467 -3.19 25.06 19.59
C HIS A 467 -4.11 24.01 20.23
N GLN A 468 -4.11 22.80 19.68
CA GLN A 468 -4.80 21.65 20.22
C GLN A 468 -3.79 20.53 20.50
N PHE A 469 -4.04 19.77 21.58
CA PHE A 469 -3.20 18.65 21.97
C PHE A 469 -4.01 17.36 21.92
N ALA A 470 -3.57 16.41 21.11
CA ALA A 470 -4.26 15.15 20.91
C ALA A 470 -3.39 13.95 21.31
N LEU A 471 -4.05 12.93 21.84
CA LEU A 471 -3.45 11.66 22.20
C LEU A 471 -4.09 10.57 21.38
N PHE A 472 -3.25 9.69 20.83
CA PHE A 472 -3.69 8.61 19.98
C PHE A 472 -3.28 7.26 20.56
N ALA A 473 -4.22 6.31 20.58
CA ALA A 473 -3.98 4.90 20.94
C ALA A 473 -4.81 3.98 20.03
N PRO A 474 -4.48 2.69 19.89
CA PRO A 474 -5.36 1.77 19.17
C PRO A 474 -6.76 1.72 19.78
N ARG A 475 -6.84 1.68 21.11
CA ARG A 475 -8.07 1.81 21.89
C ARG A 475 -7.75 2.40 23.26
N PHE A 476 -8.52 3.39 23.69
CA PHE A 476 -8.46 3.89 25.07
C PHE A 476 -9.44 3.12 25.96
N PRO A 477 -8.98 2.59 27.11
CA PRO A 477 -9.89 2.20 28.20
C PRO A 477 -10.74 3.40 28.64
N LYS A 478 -12.05 3.22 28.80
CA LYS A 478 -12.95 4.32 29.12
C LYS A 478 -12.53 5.17 30.32
N PRO A 479 -12.11 4.58 31.49
CA PRO A 479 -11.69 5.39 32.64
C PRO A 479 -10.45 6.25 32.35
N LEU A 480 -9.51 5.76 31.54
CA LEU A 480 -8.33 6.50 31.13
C LEU A 480 -8.69 7.64 30.19
N ARG A 481 -9.55 7.36 29.21
CA ARG A 481 -10.03 8.37 28.25
C ARG A 481 -10.75 9.51 28.97
N ASP A 482 -11.72 9.18 29.84
CA ASP A 482 -12.50 10.15 30.60
C ASP A 482 -11.59 11.07 31.44
N ARG A 483 -10.56 10.50 32.11
CA ARG A 483 -9.57 11.28 32.87
C ARG A 483 -8.77 12.23 31.98
N LEU A 484 -8.23 11.73 30.87
CA LEU A 484 -7.41 12.54 29.98
C LEU A 484 -8.21 13.66 29.31
N GLU A 485 -9.47 13.40 28.96
CA GLU A 485 -10.36 14.42 28.38
C GLU A 485 -10.75 15.50 29.41
N VAL A 486 -10.91 15.15 30.69
CA VAL A 486 -11.10 16.12 31.78
C VAL A 486 -9.85 17.01 31.95
N ASP A 487 -8.65 16.46 31.75
CA ASP A 487 -7.39 17.21 31.79
C ASP A 487 -7.15 18.05 30.52
N GLY A 488 -8.12 18.12 29.60
CA GLY A 488 -8.09 18.95 28.40
C GLY A 488 -7.38 18.31 27.19
N TRP A 489 -7.11 17.01 27.21
CA TRP A 489 -6.55 16.30 26.08
C TRP A 489 -7.64 15.83 25.10
N ILE A 490 -7.37 15.86 23.82
CA ILE A 490 -8.23 15.28 22.80
C ILE A 490 -7.81 13.83 22.60
N CYS A 491 -8.63 12.86 23.02
CA CYS A 491 -8.34 11.44 22.83
C CYS A 491 -9.01 10.93 21.56
N ARG A 492 -8.23 10.24 20.70
CA ARG A 492 -8.72 9.59 19.48
C ARG A 492 -8.11 8.20 19.37
N ASP A 493 -8.93 7.22 19.03
CA ASP A 493 -8.47 5.86 18.82
C ASP A 493 -8.91 5.29 17.46
N LEU A 494 -8.37 4.12 17.09
CA LEU A 494 -8.72 3.49 15.82
C LEU A 494 -10.20 3.10 15.76
N ALA A 495 -10.87 2.84 16.89
CA ALA A 495 -12.30 2.57 16.90
C ALA A 495 -13.13 3.81 16.51
N ASP A 496 -12.68 5.01 16.87
CA ASP A 496 -13.30 6.26 16.43
C ASP A 496 -13.21 6.38 14.90
N TYR A 497 -12.03 6.15 14.34
CA TYR A 497 -11.82 6.20 12.88
C TYR A 497 -12.51 5.06 12.13
N GLN A 498 -12.51 3.84 12.68
CA GLN A 498 -13.26 2.72 12.11
C GLN A 498 -14.74 3.02 11.98
N ARG A 499 -15.36 3.67 12.98
CA ARG A 499 -16.76 4.08 12.95
C ARG A 499 -17.00 5.08 11.83
N VAL A 500 -16.27 6.18 11.83
CA VAL A 500 -16.46 7.29 10.90
C VAL A 500 -16.20 6.90 9.44
N LEU A 501 -15.09 6.21 9.18
CA LEU A 501 -14.72 5.80 7.82
C LEU A 501 -15.53 4.61 7.31
N SER A 502 -16.24 3.89 8.20
CA SER A 502 -17.14 2.81 7.82
C SER A 502 -18.53 3.32 7.43
N ASP A 503 -19.01 4.38 8.09
CA ASP A 503 -20.32 4.96 7.81
C ASP A 503 -20.33 5.67 6.45
N GLU A 504 -19.19 6.21 6.01
CA GLU A 504 -19.02 6.72 4.64
C GLU A 504 -19.29 5.66 3.57
N LEU A 505 -18.88 4.42 3.82
CA LEU A 505 -19.11 3.30 2.90
C LEU A 505 -20.59 2.91 2.79
N THR A 506 -21.41 3.26 3.78
CA THR A 506 -22.87 2.98 3.81
C THR A 506 -23.72 4.18 3.39
N GLY A 507 -23.10 5.31 3.03
CA GLY A 507 -23.80 6.51 2.58
C GLY A 507 -24.39 7.38 3.71
N GLN A 508 -24.06 7.12 4.96
CA GLN A 508 -24.37 7.98 6.10
C GLN A 508 -23.08 8.48 6.74
N PRO A 509 -22.69 9.74 6.56
CA PRO A 509 -21.47 10.26 7.15
C PRO A 509 -21.62 10.34 8.68
N GLY A 510 -20.95 9.45 9.40
CA GLY A 510 -20.67 9.64 10.82
C GLY A 510 -19.69 10.78 11.03
N ALA A 511 -19.82 11.57 12.08
CA ALA A 511 -18.82 12.57 12.43
C ALA A 511 -17.99 12.12 13.63
N LEU A 512 -16.69 12.47 13.65
CA LEU A 512 -15.88 12.31 14.85
C LEU A 512 -16.50 13.18 15.98
N PRO A 513 -16.53 12.69 17.23
CA PRO A 513 -17.07 13.45 18.34
C PRO A 513 -16.35 14.81 18.43
N ALA A 514 -17.12 15.88 18.63
CA ALA A 514 -16.57 17.23 18.76
C ALA A 514 -15.48 17.26 19.84
N SER A 515 -14.41 17.98 19.57
CA SER A 515 -13.37 18.21 20.59
C SER A 515 -13.98 18.90 21.80
N PRO A 516 -13.61 18.53 23.04
CA PRO A 516 -14.06 19.24 24.23
C PRO A 516 -13.75 20.74 24.08
N LYS A 517 -14.76 21.60 24.34
CA LYS A 517 -14.55 23.03 24.38
C LYS A 517 -13.54 23.29 25.49
N LEU A 518 -12.34 23.70 25.14
CA LEU A 518 -11.37 24.25 26.09
C LEU A 518 -12.05 25.49 26.70
N ASN A 519 -12.52 25.39 27.95
CA ASN A 519 -12.93 26.55 28.72
C ASN A 519 -11.72 27.49 28.78
N GLY A 520 -11.93 28.70 28.28
CA GLY A 520 -10.89 29.69 28.14
C GLY A 520 -10.16 29.89 29.46
N ALA A 521 -8.85 29.82 29.40
CA ALA A 521 -8.00 30.49 30.36
C ALA A 521 -7.95 31.95 29.91
N GLU A 522 -8.56 32.83 30.71
CA GLU A 522 -8.29 34.27 30.73
C GLU A 522 -6.82 34.55 31.05
#